data_ba257ca3afe12b3720990a3d28b98e76
#
_entry.id   ba257ca3afe12b3720990a3d28b98e76
#
_cell.length_a   1.000
_cell.length_b   1.000
_cell.length_c   1.000
_cell.angle_alpha   90.00
_cell.angle_beta   90.00
_cell.angle_gamma   90.00
#
_symmetry.space_group_name_H-M   'P 1'
#
loop_
_entity.id
_entity.type
_entity.pdbx_description
1 polymer ?
#
loop_
_entity_poly.entity_id
_entity_poly.type
_entity_poly.pdbx_seq_one_letter_code
_entity_poly.pdbx_strand_id
1 'polypeptide(L)'
;PYINVDPGTMSPYQHGEVYVTEDGAETDLDLGHYERFIDEDLNKFSNLTTGKVYWNVLNKERRGEYLGSTVQVIPHVTNEIKEFVYSVGRKTDADVVITEIGGTIGDIESQPFLEAVRQIALEVGNENSLFIHVTLVPFLRGSDEHKSKPTQHSVKELQGMGVKPDIIVLRCDEPLESSIFQKISMFCNVKPDCVIENITLPVLYEAPLMLEKSNLSGIVCRELGLETPKPELTEWIQMVEKIRNSSKHVTIGLVGKYVPVSYTHLRAH
;
A
#
# COMPACT_ATOMS: atom_id res chain seq x y z
N PRO A 1 4.50 9.97 1.61
CA PRO A 1 5.59 10.37 0.73
C PRO A 1 6.45 11.47 1.38
N TYR A 2 7.77 11.37 1.26
CA TYR A 2 8.73 12.32 1.80
C TYR A 2 9.99 12.36 0.92
N ILE A 3 10.77 13.48 1.01
CA ILE A 3 11.97 13.69 0.18
C ILE A 3 13.23 13.15 0.86
N ASN A 4 13.15 12.56 2.03
CA ASN A 4 14.28 11.88 2.65
C ASN A 4 14.72 10.68 1.77
N VAL A 5 16.01 10.42 1.68
CA VAL A 5 16.54 9.28 0.91
C VAL A 5 16.12 7.95 1.55
N ASP A 6 16.10 7.91 2.87
CA ASP A 6 15.61 6.82 3.70
C ASP A 6 15.09 7.37 5.03
N PRO A 7 14.41 6.55 5.85
CA PRO A 7 13.87 7.01 7.13
C PRO A 7 14.92 7.15 8.23
N GLY A 8 16.17 6.67 8.04
CA GLY A 8 17.19 6.63 9.08
C GLY A 8 17.65 7.99 9.59
N THR A 9 17.45 9.05 8.82
CA THR A 9 17.76 10.44 9.22
C THR A 9 16.60 11.19 9.83
N MET A 10 15.39 10.62 9.81
CA MET A 10 14.21 11.25 10.38
C MET A 10 14.12 11.01 11.89
N SER A 11 13.56 12.00 12.60
CA SER A 11 13.25 11.82 14.02
C SER A 11 12.19 10.73 14.20
N PRO A 12 12.36 9.81 15.18
CA PRO A 12 11.33 8.86 15.54
C PRO A 12 9.96 9.47 15.86
N TYR A 13 9.93 10.74 16.29
CA TYR A 13 8.68 11.48 16.52
C TYR A 13 8.00 11.96 15.24
N GLN A 14 8.68 11.86 14.09
CA GLN A 14 8.19 12.27 12.77
C GLN A 14 8.31 11.13 11.74
N HIS A 15 7.81 9.97 12.09
CA HIS A 15 7.83 8.77 11.22
C HIS A 15 9.24 8.26 10.86
N GLY A 16 10.25 8.50 11.73
CA GLY A 16 11.61 7.98 11.58
C GLY A 16 11.76 6.53 12.04
N GLU A 17 10.69 5.72 11.90
CA GLU A 17 10.77 4.29 12.14
C GLU A 17 11.50 3.62 10.99
N VAL A 18 12.49 2.81 11.31
CA VAL A 18 13.31 2.09 10.35
C VAL A 18 13.06 0.61 10.49
N TYR A 19 12.73 -0.03 9.37
CA TYR A 19 12.83 -1.47 9.22
C TYR A 19 14.10 -1.80 8.44
N VAL A 20 14.91 -2.72 8.94
CA VAL A 20 16.13 -3.16 8.27
C VAL A 20 15.87 -4.52 7.64
N THR A 21 15.97 -4.58 6.32
CA THR A 21 15.81 -5.83 5.57
C THR A 21 17.01 -6.77 5.79
N GLU A 22 16.88 -8.04 5.42
CA GLU A 22 17.94 -9.03 5.60
C GLU A 22 19.23 -8.64 4.86
N ASP A 23 19.14 -7.97 3.73
CA ASP A 23 20.28 -7.44 2.98
C ASP A 23 20.83 -6.11 3.54
N GLY A 24 20.36 -5.68 4.72
CA GLY A 24 20.87 -4.53 5.47
C GLY A 24 20.36 -3.16 4.98
N ALA A 25 19.34 -3.11 4.15
CA ALA A 25 18.78 -1.84 3.71
C ALA A 25 17.87 -1.23 4.78
N GLU A 26 18.06 0.07 5.05
CA GLU A 26 17.14 0.86 5.85
C GLU A 26 15.93 1.23 5.00
N THR A 27 14.75 0.84 5.45
CA THR A 27 13.50 0.99 4.71
C THR A 27 12.39 1.50 5.61
N ASP A 28 11.26 1.84 5.00
CA ASP A 28 10.04 2.18 5.72
C ASP A 28 9.56 0.97 6.54
N LEU A 29 8.92 1.25 7.66
CA LEU A 29 8.46 0.24 8.60
C LEU A 29 7.43 -0.73 8.01
N ASP A 30 6.66 -0.29 7.04
CA ASP A 30 5.60 -1.10 6.42
C ASP A 30 6.13 -2.40 5.80
N LEU A 31 7.42 -2.45 5.39
CA LEU A 31 8.03 -3.66 4.88
C LEU A 31 8.02 -4.80 5.91
N GLY A 32 8.23 -4.50 7.18
CA GLY A 32 8.14 -5.51 8.24
C GLY A 32 6.73 -6.07 8.44
N HIS A 33 5.70 -5.27 8.11
CA HIS A 33 4.32 -5.77 8.05
C HIS A 33 4.12 -6.68 6.84
N TYR A 34 4.62 -6.27 5.67
CA TYR A 34 4.47 -7.06 4.45
C TYR A 34 5.12 -8.43 4.61
N GLU A 35 6.37 -8.51 5.07
CA GLU A 35 7.08 -9.78 5.32
C GLU A 35 6.26 -10.73 6.20
N ARG A 36 5.63 -10.23 7.27
CA ARG A 36 4.80 -11.05 8.15
C ARG A 36 3.56 -11.64 7.49
N PHE A 37 2.94 -10.91 6.55
CA PHE A 37 1.72 -11.38 5.88
C PHE A 37 2.00 -12.27 4.67
N ILE A 38 3.15 -12.10 4.01
CA ILE A 38 3.51 -12.88 2.84
C ILE A 38 4.50 -14.02 3.12
N ASP A 39 5.10 -14.03 4.33
CA ASP A 39 6.14 -15.00 4.77
C ASP A 39 7.34 -15.06 3.80
N GLU A 40 7.76 -13.88 3.32
CA GLU A 40 8.87 -13.71 2.38
C GLU A 40 9.75 -12.55 2.82
N ASP A 41 11.07 -12.75 2.75
CA ASP A 41 12.03 -11.69 3.05
C ASP A 41 12.07 -10.65 1.92
N LEU A 42 11.84 -9.41 2.27
CA LEU A 42 11.97 -8.28 1.37
C LEU A 42 13.41 -7.74 1.38
N ASN A 43 13.73 -6.89 0.43
CA ASN A 43 15.08 -6.41 0.24
C ASN A 43 15.12 -4.94 -0.23
N LYS A 44 16.32 -4.41 -0.48
CA LYS A 44 16.53 -3.01 -0.91
C LYS A 44 15.76 -2.60 -2.17
N PHE A 45 15.27 -3.55 -2.96
CA PHE A 45 14.45 -3.28 -4.14
C PHE A 45 12.95 -3.23 -3.83
N SER A 46 12.58 -3.46 -2.57
CA SER A 46 11.18 -3.45 -2.14
C SER A 46 10.73 -2.09 -1.58
N ASN A 47 11.62 -1.09 -1.50
CA ASN A 47 11.29 0.24 -1.02
C ASN A 47 11.94 1.34 -1.86
N LEU A 48 11.13 2.29 -2.32
CA LEU A 48 11.56 3.44 -3.08
C LEU A 48 11.00 4.73 -2.49
N THR A 49 11.88 5.64 -2.08
CA THR A 49 11.49 6.97 -1.60
C THR A 49 11.61 8.02 -2.70
N THR A 50 10.89 9.11 -2.59
CA THR A 50 11.04 10.27 -3.47
C THR A 50 12.49 10.75 -3.50
N GLY A 51 13.15 10.79 -2.33
CA GLY A 51 14.56 11.19 -2.23
C GLY A 51 15.50 10.30 -3.04
N LYS A 52 15.33 8.98 -2.98
CA LYS A 52 16.12 8.04 -3.80
C LYS A 52 15.94 8.29 -5.29
N VAL A 53 14.69 8.52 -5.73
CA VAL A 53 14.39 8.79 -7.14
C VAL A 53 15.11 10.05 -7.62
N TYR A 54 14.92 11.17 -6.93
CA TYR A 54 15.56 12.44 -7.31
C TYR A 54 17.08 12.37 -7.20
N TRP A 55 17.61 11.72 -6.18
CA TRP A 55 19.05 11.51 -6.04
C TRP A 55 19.64 10.76 -7.24
N ASN A 56 18.98 9.70 -7.69
CA ASN A 56 19.41 8.93 -8.85
C ASN A 56 19.37 9.77 -10.14
N VAL A 57 18.27 10.49 -10.37
CA VAL A 57 18.11 11.36 -11.55
C VAL A 57 19.17 12.45 -11.59
N LEU A 58 19.41 13.13 -10.46
CA LEU A 58 20.43 14.20 -10.37
C LEU A 58 21.85 13.65 -10.56
N ASN A 59 22.16 12.47 -9.99
CA ASN A 59 23.45 11.85 -10.22
C ASN A 59 23.68 11.44 -11.68
N LYS A 60 22.66 10.92 -12.36
CA LYS A 60 22.71 10.60 -13.79
C LYS A 60 22.92 11.87 -14.64
N GLU A 61 22.24 12.96 -14.30
CA GLU A 61 22.46 14.27 -14.93
C GLU A 61 23.90 14.73 -14.78
N ARG A 62 24.43 14.72 -13.54
CA ARG A 62 25.81 15.17 -13.27
C ARG A 62 26.88 14.32 -13.96
N ARG A 63 26.59 13.06 -14.22
CA ARG A 63 27.48 12.16 -15.00
C ARG A 63 27.30 12.29 -16.52
N GLY A 64 26.37 13.13 -16.99
CA GLY A 64 26.11 13.37 -18.41
C GLY A 64 25.32 12.24 -19.10
N GLU A 65 24.67 11.38 -18.35
CA GLU A 65 23.94 10.22 -18.90
C GLU A 65 22.74 10.62 -19.77
N TYR A 66 22.25 11.84 -19.62
CA TYR A 66 21.15 12.38 -20.43
C TYR A 66 21.62 13.13 -21.70
N LEU A 67 22.91 13.10 -22.01
CA LEU A 67 23.49 13.60 -23.26
C LEU A 67 23.09 15.05 -23.60
N GLY A 68 22.97 15.92 -22.59
CA GLY A 68 22.62 17.34 -22.77
C GLY A 68 21.12 17.61 -22.90
N SER A 69 20.26 16.60 -22.75
CA SER A 69 18.81 16.79 -22.72
C SER A 69 18.36 17.60 -21.50
N THR A 70 17.29 18.37 -21.65
CA THR A 70 16.62 18.99 -20.49
C THR A 70 15.98 17.90 -19.63
N VAL A 71 16.42 17.79 -18.38
CA VAL A 71 15.90 16.80 -17.43
C VAL A 71 14.62 17.35 -16.78
N GLN A 72 13.54 16.58 -16.83
CA GLN A 72 12.20 16.96 -16.38
C GLN A 72 11.58 15.83 -15.56
N VAL A 73 10.49 16.11 -14.83
CA VAL A 73 9.75 15.08 -14.10
C VAL A 73 9.26 13.99 -15.08
N ILE A 74 8.65 14.41 -16.19
CA ILE A 74 8.30 13.52 -17.30
C ILE A 74 9.26 13.84 -18.45
N PRO A 75 10.03 12.87 -18.96
CA PRO A 75 9.98 11.42 -18.63
C PRO A 75 11.01 10.95 -17.60
N HIS A 76 11.93 11.79 -17.13
CA HIS A 76 13.15 11.29 -16.44
C HIS A 76 12.86 10.74 -15.04
N VAL A 77 12.10 11.47 -14.20
CA VAL A 77 11.71 10.99 -12.87
C VAL A 77 10.73 9.83 -12.99
N THR A 78 9.74 9.92 -13.87
CA THR A 78 8.78 8.83 -14.08
C THR A 78 9.43 7.57 -14.63
N ASN A 79 10.41 7.67 -15.52
CA ASN A 79 11.15 6.52 -16.02
C ASN A 79 12.00 5.86 -14.92
N GLU A 80 12.58 6.63 -14.00
CA GLU A 80 13.32 6.08 -12.86
C GLU A 80 12.40 5.27 -11.95
N ILE A 81 11.19 5.78 -11.69
CA ILE A 81 10.17 5.07 -10.89
C ILE A 81 9.71 3.79 -11.61
N LYS A 82 9.38 3.88 -12.91
CA LYS A 82 8.94 2.72 -13.70
C LYS A 82 10.01 1.63 -13.74
N GLU A 83 11.27 2.01 -13.98
CA GLU A 83 12.38 1.07 -14.00
C GLU A 83 12.55 0.35 -12.66
N PHE A 84 12.34 1.06 -11.53
CA PHE A 84 12.37 0.46 -10.22
C PHE A 84 11.27 -0.59 -10.07
N VAL A 85 10.02 -0.26 -10.40
CA VAL A 85 8.89 -1.20 -10.35
C VAL A 85 9.15 -2.43 -11.23
N TYR A 86 9.55 -2.25 -12.48
CA TYR A 86 9.87 -3.35 -13.38
C TYR A 86 11.04 -4.21 -12.89
N SER A 87 12.01 -3.57 -12.21
CA SER A 87 13.19 -4.29 -11.71
C SER A 87 12.83 -5.30 -10.62
N VAL A 88 11.78 -5.06 -9.85
CA VAL A 88 11.30 -6.01 -8.83
C VAL A 88 10.89 -7.33 -9.50
N GLY A 89 9.96 -7.28 -10.44
CA GLY A 89 9.52 -8.49 -11.15
C GLY A 89 10.66 -9.23 -11.85
N ARG A 90 11.55 -8.49 -12.54
CA ARG A 90 12.70 -9.11 -13.22
C ARG A 90 13.70 -9.77 -12.29
N LYS A 91 13.88 -9.27 -11.07
CA LYS A 91 14.86 -9.79 -10.11
C LYS A 91 14.34 -10.93 -9.25
N THR A 92 13.04 -10.94 -8.99
CA THR A 92 12.41 -11.94 -8.14
C THR A 92 11.72 -13.05 -8.94
N ASP A 93 11.64 -12.91 -10.27
CA ASP A 93 10.88 -13.80 -11.17
C ASP A 93 9.41 -13.96 -10.71
N ALA A 94 8.85 -12.88 -10.18
CA ALA A 94 7.51 -12.87 -9.62
C ALA A 94 6.44 -12.80 -10.71
N ASP A 95 5.42 -13.62 -10.60
CA ASP A 95 4.25 -13.59 -11.48
C ASP A 95 3.39 -12.33 -11.27
N VAL A 96 3.38 -11.82 -10.02
CA VAL A 96 2.61 -10.63 -9.63
C VAL A 96 3.49 -9.69 -8.80
N VAL A 97 3.53 -8.43 -9.16
CA VAL A 97 4.20 -7.37 -8.39
C VAL A 97 3.14 -6.45 -7.79
N ILE A 98 3.11 -6.37 -6.47
CA ILE A 98 2.23 -5.45 -5.75
C ILE A 98 3.02 -4.20 -5.40
N THR A 99 2.60 -3.06 -5.94
CA THR A 99 3.20 -1.75 -5.66
C THR A 99 2.26 -0.92 -4.80
N GLU A 100 2.69 -0.57 -3.60
CA GLU A 100 1.95 0.33 -2.72
C GLU A 100 2.48 1.75 -2.89
N ILE A 101 1.58 2.72 -3.06
CA ILE A 101 1.90 4.14 -3.10
C ILE A 101 1.35 4.79 -1.84
N GLY A 102 2.25 5.15 -0.94
CA GLY A 102 1.91 5.74 0.35
C GLY A 102 1.39 7.16 0.25
N GLY A 103 0.66 7.57 1.28
CA GLY A 103 0.11 8.91 1.42
C GLY A 103 -1.32 9.07 0.91
N THR A 104 -1.84 10.27 1.08
CA THR A 104 -3.19 10.63 0.63
C THR A 104 -3.16 11.02 -0.84
N ILE A 105 -4.18 10.62 -1.59
CA ILE A 105 -4.33 11.07 -2.98
C ILE A 105 -4.39 12.60 -3.02
N GLY A 106 -3.63 13.22 -3.93
CA GLY A 106 -3.48 14.67 -4.00
C GLY A 106 -2.19 15.21 -3.37
N ASP A 107 -1.46 14.41 -2.60
CA ASP A 107 -0.15 14.80 -2.09
C ASP A 107 0.82 15.10 -3.24
N ILE A 108 1.46 16.26 -3.19
CA ILE A 108 2.35 16.75 -4.27
C ILE A 108 3.52 15.78 -4.48
N GLU A 109 4.08 15.25 -3.39
CA GLU A 109 5.21 14.33 -3.42
C GLU A 109 4.87 12.99 -4.08
N SER A 110 3.59 12.58 -4.10
CA SER A 110 3.14 11.33 -4.72
C SER A 110 2.85 11.47 -6.22
N GLN A 111 2.68 12.68 -6.72
CA GLN A 111 2.25 12.90 -8.12
C GLN A 111 3.15 12.22 -9.17
N PRO A 112 4.50 12.25 -9.06
CA PRO A 112 5.35 11.54 -10.01
C PRO A 112 5.16 10.02 -9.99
N PHE A 113 4.83 9.45 -8.82
CA PHE A 113 4.55 8.01 -8.69
C PHE A 113 3.22 7.66 -9.36
N LEU A 114 2.18 8.45 -9.13
CA LEU A 114 0.87 8.25 -9.76
C LEU A 114 0.96 8.36 -11.29
N GLU A 115 1.72 9.35 -11.79
CA GLU A 115 1.99 9.47 -13.22
C GLU A 115 2.78 8.26 -13.76
N ALA A 116 3.78 7.77 -13.01
CA ALA A 116 4.56 6.60 -13.39
C ALA A 116 3.70 5.34 -13.48
N VAL A 117 2.84 5.05 -12.49
CA VAL A 117 1.97 3.85 -12.52
C VAL A 117 0.89 3.97 -13.59
N ARG A 118 0.39 5.19 -13.87
CA ARG A 118 -0.50 5.43 -15.01
C ARG A 118 0.19 5.06 -16.34
N GLN A 119 1.46 5.45 -16.50
CA GLN A 119 2.26 5.08 -17.68
C GLN A 119 2.52 3.58 -17.74
N ILE A 120 2.84 2.92 -16.59
CA ILE A 120 2.99 1.47 -16.53
C ILE A 120 1.73 0.78 -17.05
N ALA A 121 0.56 1.16 -16.56
CA ALA A 121 -0.70 0.56 -17.01
C ALA A 121 -0.92 0.71 -18.53
N LEU A 122 -0.54 1.85 -19.09
CA LEU A 122 -0.58 2.06 -20.54
C LEU A 122 0.41 1.16 -21.30
N GLU A 123 1.60 0.95 -20.74
CA GLU A 123 2.68 0.17 -21.37
C GLU A 123 2.41 -1.34 -21.32
N VAL A 124 1.88 -1.84 -20.19
CA VAL A 124 1.63 -3.27 -20.00
C VAL A 124 0.24 -3.73 -20.43
N GLY A 125 -0.70 -2.79 -20.60
CA GLY A 125 -2.11 -3.05 -20.91
C GLY A 125 -2.96 -3.27 -19.64
N ASN A 126 -4.25 -2.97 -19.76
CA ASN A 126 -5.20 -3.07 -18.65
C ASN A 126 -5.39 -4.51 -18.17
N GLU A 127 -5.13 -5.49 -19.02
CA GLU A 127 -5.18 -6.91 -18.68
C GLU A 127 -4.04 -7.35 -17.76
N ASN A 128 -2.96 -6.56 -17.69
CA ASN A 128 -1.77 -6.85 -16.89
C ASN A 128 -1.59 -5.85 -15.73
N SER A 129 -2.59 -5.01 -15.48
CA SER A 129 -2.54 -4.02 -14.40
C SER A 129 -3.88 -3.88 -13.69
N LEU A 130 -3.84 -3.68 -12.38
CA LEU A 130 -5.03 -3.53 -11.55
C LEU A 130 -4.81 -2.43 -10.52
N PHE A 131 -5.75 -1.51 -10.39
CA PHE A 131 -5.71 -0.44 -9.41
C PHE A 131 -6.68 -0.69 -8.25
N ILE A 132 -6.13 -0.88 -7.06
CA ILE A 132 -6.89 -0.99 -5.81
C ILE A 132 -6.74 0.34 -5.06
N HIS A 133 -7.84 1.04 -4.84
CA HIS A 133 -7.85 2.30 -4.12
C HIS A 133 -8.42 2.14 -2.72
N VAL A 134 -7.60 2.38 -1.71
CA VAL A 134 -8.01 2.31 -0.31
C VAL A 134 -8.49 3.70 0.13
N THR A 135 -9.70 3.76 0.67
CA THR A 135 -10.34 5.01 1.08
C THR A 135 -10.94 4.91 2.48
N LEU A 136 -11.30 6.05 3.06
CA LEU A 136 -11.93 6.12 4.36
C LEU A 136 -13.43 6.42 4.24
N VAL A 137 -14.25 5.66 4.95
CA VAL A 137 -15.68 5.92 5.17
C VAL A 137 -15.88 6.21 6.65
N PRO A 138 -15.82 7.47 7.08
CA PRO A 138 -15.97 7.82 8.49
C PRO A 138 -17.40 7.65 8.95
N PHE A 139 -17.56 7.20 10.20
CA PHE A 139 -18.83 7.22 10.92
C PHE A 139 -18.95 8.51 11.74
N LEU A 140 -20.01 9.27 11.51
CA LEU A 140 -20.26 10.51 12.22
C LEU A 140 -21.25 10.27 13.39
N ARG A 141 -20.73 10.15 14.58
CA ARG A 141 -21.54 9.92 15.80
C ARG A 141 -22.63 10.96 16.03
N GLY A 142 -22.44 12.22 15.58
CA GLY A 142 -23.41 13.30 15.75
C GLY A 142 -24.65 13.17 14.87
N SER A 143 -24.54 12.50 13.72
CA SER A 143 -25.66 12.23 12.79
C SER A 143 -25.97 10.75 12.66
N ASP A 144 -25.26 9.90 13.40
CA ASP A 144 -25.42 8.44 13.42
C ASP A 144 -25.41 7.80 12.01
N GLU A 145 -24.44 8.18 11.20
CA GLU A 145 -24.38 7.75 9.80
C GLU A 145 -22.96 7.66 9.25
N HIS A 146 -22.75 6.77 8.29
CA HIS A 146 -21.53 6.71 7.49
C HIS A 146 -21.55 7.75 6.36
N LYS A 147 -20.38 8.36 6.10
CA LYS A 147 -20.21 9.36 5.03
C LYS A 147 -19.40 8.80 3.87
N SER A 148 -20.06 8.59 2.73
CA SER A 148 -19.42 8.16 1.48
C SER A 148 -18.73 9.29 0.70
N LYS A 149 -18.96 10.55 1.03
CA LYS A 149 -18.38 11.69 0.31
C LYS A 149 -16.86 11.74 0.29
N PRO A 150 -16.13 11.46 1.40
CA PRO A 150 -14.67 11.42 1.36
C PRO A 150 -14.14 10.43 0.32
N THR A 151 -14.69 9.21 0.26
CA THR A 151 -14.37 8.21 -0.76
C THR A 151 -14.64 8.73 -2.18
N GLN A 152 -15.80 9.32 -2.42
CA GLN A 152 -16.15 9.87 -3.75
C GLN A 152 -15.16 10.96 -4.18
N HIS A 153 -14.75 11.84 -3.27
CA HIS A 153 -13.75 12.89 -3.55
C HIS A 153 -12.38 12.29 -3.84
N SER A 154 -11.93 11.34 -3.03
CA SER A 154 -10.66 10.65 -3.21
C SER A 154 -10.58 9.94 -4.57
N VAL A 155 -11.62 9.21 -4.95
CA VAL A 155 -11.71 8.55 -6.27
C VAL A 155 -11.72 9.57 -7.41
N LYS A 156 -12.46 10.67 -7.25
CA LYS A 156 -12.51 11.73 -8.28
C LYS A 156 -11.14 12.39 -8.48
N GLU A 157 -10.38 12.61 -7.41
CA GLU A 157 -9.03 13.13 -7.48
C GLU A 157 -8.10 12.17 -8.23
N LEU A 158 -8.15 10.86 -7.89
CA LEU A 158 -7.38 9.83 -8.60
C LEU A 158 -7.72 9.77 -10.09
N GLN A 159 -9.02 9.81 -10.42
CA GLN A 159 -9.48 9.85 -11.82
C GLN A 159 -9.03 11.12 -12.55
N GLY A 160 -8.95 12.26 -11.86
CA GLY A 160 -8.41 13.51 -12.37
C GLY A 160 -6.94 13.41 -12.79
N MET A 161 -6.18 12.49 -12.17
CA MET A 161 -4.81 12.16 -12.53
C MET A 161 -4.71 11.08 -13.62
N GLY A 162 -5.83 10.63 -14.19
CA GLY A 162 -5.88 9.64 -15.26
C GLY A 162 -5.80 8.17 -14.79
N VAL A 163 -5.96 7.91 -13.51
CA VAL A 163 -6.01 6.56 -12.95
C VAL A 163 -7.43 6.22 -12.53
N LYS A 164 -8.00 5.16 -13.08
CA LYS A 164 -9.31 4.64 -12.70
C LYS A 164 -9.12 3.45 -11.76
N PRO A 165 -9.68 3.46 -10.54
CA PRO A 165 -9.64 2.28 -9.69
C PRO A 165 -10.53 1.16 -10.26
N ASP A 166 -10.05 -0.07 -10.19
CA ASP A 166 -10.79 -1.28 -10.52
C ASP A 166 -11.50 -1.84 -9.29
N ILE A 167 -10.84 -1.72 -8.13
CA ILE A 167 -11.37 -2.13 -6.84
C ILE A 167 -11.25 -0.95 -5.86
N ILE A 168 -12.26 -0.77 -5.03
CA ILE A 168 -12.22 0.22 -3.93
C ILE A 168 -12.34 -0.54 -2.62
N VAL A 169 -11.36 -0.33 -1.72
CA VAL A 169 -11.38 -0.87 -0.36
C VAL A 169 -11.76 0.23 0.61
N LEU A 170 -12.85 0.03 1.35
CA LEU A 170 -13.46 1.00 2.25
C LEU A 170 -13.01 0.75 3.68
N ARG A 171 -12.05 1.53 4.17
CA ARG A 171 -11.67 1.52 5.58
C ARG A 171 -12.78 2.17 6.41
N CYS A 172 -13.26 1.45 7.41
CA CYS A 172 -14.30 1.90 8.34
C CYS A 172 -14.09 1.30 9.73
N ASP A 173 -14.68 1.91 10.75
CA ASP A 173 -14.60 1.39 12.11
C ASP A 173 -15.75 0.43 12.43
N GLU A 174 -16.89 0.60 11.74
CA GLU A 174 -18.10 -0.20 11.92
C GLU A 174 -18.60 -0.74 10.56
N PRO A 175 -19.39 -1.84 10.57
CA PRO A 175 -19.96 -2.40 9.35
C PRO A 175 -20.78 -1.37 8.56
N LEU A 176 -20.62 -1.38 7.24
CA LEU A 176 -21.30 -0.46 6.34
C LEU A 176 -22.68 -0.98 5.92
N GLU A 177 -23.62 -0.07 5.79
CA GLU A 177 -24.93 -0.39 5.21
C GLU A 177 -24.82 -0.69 3.72
N SER A 178 -25.64 -1.61 3.21
CA SER A 178 -25.65 -2.01 1.79
C SER A 178 -25.84 -0.82 0.82
N SER A 179 -26.53 0.22 1.26
CA SER A 179 -26.72 1.47 0.51
C SER A 179 -25.42 2.21 0.20
N ILE A 180 -24.40 2.11 1.08
CA ILE A 180 -23.09 2.75 0.90
C ILE A 180 -22.35 2.09 -0.26
N PHE A 181 -22.34 0.75 -0.33
CA PHE A 181 -21.68 0.01 -1.43
C PHE A 181 -22.29 0.38 -2.79
N GLN A 182 -23.61 0.36 -2.90
CA GLN A 182 -24.32 0.74 -4.12
C GLN A 182 -24.00 2.18 -4.54
N LYS A 183 -24.02 3.10 -3.59
CA LYS A 183 -23.74 4.51 -3.82
C LYS A 183 -22.29 4.72 -4.29
N ILE A 184 -21.31 4.08 -3.66
CA ILE A 184 -19.90 4.19 -4.06
C ILE A 184 -19.68 3.55 -5.43
N SER A 185 -20.20 2.34 -5.67
CA SER A 185 -20.15 1.68 -6.97
C SER A 185 -20.64 2.61 -8.10
N MET A 186 -21.81 3.18 -7.92
CA MET A 186 -22.43 4.07 -8.92
C MET A 186 -21.63 5.37 -9.13
N PHE A 187 -21.28 6.07 -8.03
CA PHE A 187 -20.60 7.38 -8.14
C PHE A 187 -19.13 7.27 -8.54
N CYS A 188 -18.49 6.16 -8.24
CA CYS A 188 -17.07 5.94 -8.56
C CYS A 188 -16.87 5.13 -9.85
N ASN A 189 -17.96 4.67 -10.48
CA ASN A 189 -17.93 3.88 -11.71
C ASN A 189 -17.08 2.59 -11.58
N VAL A 190 -17.33 1.85 -10.48
CA VAL A 190 -16.67 0.57 -10.16
C VAL A 190 -17.75 -0.50 -10.06
N LYS A 191 -17.46 -1.74 -10.45
CA LYS A 191 -18.41 -2.85 -10.35
C LYS A 191 -18.88 -3.02 -8.89
N PRO A 192 -20.16 -3.35 -8.63
CA PRO A 192 -20.67 -3.47 -7.26
C PRO A 192 -19.91 -4.45 -6.38
N ASP A 193 -19.46 -5.56 -6.93
CA ASP A 193 -18.68 -6.58 -6.26
C ASP A 193 -17.19 -6.21 -6.07
N CYS A 194 -16.73 -5.14 -6.72
CA CYS A 194 -15.38 -4.59 -6.56
C CYS A 194 -15.33 -3.47 -5.49
N VAL A 195 -16.38 -3.29 -4.70
CA VAL A 195 -16.39 -2.38 -3.55
C VAL A 195 -16.33 -3.23 -2.29
N ILE A 196 -15.19 -3.20 -1.59
CA ILE A 196 -14.84 -4.12 -0.52
C ILE A 196 -14.77 -3.36 0.81
N GLU A 197 -15.40 -3.91 1.84
CA GLU A 197 -15.32 -3.39 3.20
C GLU A 197 -14.03 -3.85 3.89
N ASN A 198 -13.43 -2.96 4.68
CA ASN A 198 -12.29 -3.26 5.54
C ASN A 198 -12.51 -2.61 6.92
N ILE A 199 -13.11 -3.36 7.84
CA ILE A 199 -13.45 -2.93 9.19
C ILE A 199 -12.22 -2.98 10.10
N THR A 200 -12.15 -2.08 11.07
CA THR A 200 -11.16 -2.16 12.15
C THR A 200 -11.35 -3.43 12.95
N LEU A 201 -10.31 -4.24 13.07
CA LEU A 201 -10.33 -5.54 13.72
C LEU A 201 -9.55 -5.51 15.05
N PRO A 202 -9.99 -6.24 16.07
CA PRO A 202 -9.27 -6.33 17.34
C PRO A 202 -7.94 -7.09 17.20
N VAL A 203 -7.85 -8.01 16.26
CA VAL A 203 -6.63 -8.75 15.91
C VAL A 203 -6.30 -8.50 14.46
N LEU A 204 -5.16 -7.84 14.20
CA LEU A 204 -4.75 -7.46 12.84
C LEU A 204 -4.66 -8.65 11.88
N TYR A 205 -4.23 -9.81 12.38
CA TYR A 205 -4.11 -11.03 11.58
C TYR A 205 -5.44 -11.64 11.12
N GLU A 206 -6.57 -11.07 11.52
CA GLU A 206 -7.88 -11.44 10.97
C GLU A 206 -8.18 -10.74 9.63
N ALA A 207 -7.40 -9.73 9.26
CA ALA A 207 -7.65 -8.94 8.07
C ALA A 207 -7.71 -9.78 6.76
N PRO A 208 -6.80 -10.74 6.50
CA PRO A 208 -6.91 -11.62 5.34
C PRO A 208 -8.21 -12.43 5.32
N LEU A 209 -8.63 -12.93 6.48
CA LEU A 209 -9.88 -13.72 6.60
C LEU A 209 -11.11 -12.84 6.34
N MET A 210 -11.09 -11.60 6.79
CA MET A 210 -12.17 -10.63 6.55
C MET A 210 -12.26 -10.27 5.07
N LEU A 211 -11.13 -9.98 4.43
CA LEU A 211 -11.07 -9.62 3.01
C LEU A 211 -11.49 -10.80 2.13
N GLU A 212 -11.13 -12.03 2.52
CA GLU A 212 -11.53 -13.24 1.79
C GLU A 212 -13.04 -13.53 1.93
N LYS A 213 -13.71 -13.16 3.03
CA LYS A 213 -15.18 -13.20 3.11
C LYS A 213 -15.86 -12.37 2.03
N SER A 214 -15.23 -11.27 1.62
CA SER A 214 -15.65 -10.45 0.49
C SER A 214 -15.12 -10.95 -0.85
N ASN A 215 -14.46 -12.11 -0.88
CA ASN A 215 -13.86 -12.71 -2.05
C ASN A 215 -12.86 -11.80 -2.79
N LEU A 216 -12.09 -10.99 -2.05
CA LEU A 216 -11.14 -10.05 -2.65
C LEU A 216 -10.14 -10.76 -3.56
N SER A 217 -9.58 -11.89 -3.13
CA SER A 217 -8.61 -12.68 -3.92
C SER A 217 -9.21 -13.14 -5.23
N GLY A 218 -10.43 -13.71 -5.21
CA GLY A 218 -11.14 -14.14 -6.41
C GLY A 218 -11.49 -12.98 -7.35
N ILE A 219 -11.81 -11.81 -6.81
CA ILE A 219 -12.06 -10.60 -7.61
C ILE A 219 -10.77 -10.13 -8.29
N VAL A 220 -9.65 -10.04 -7.55
CA VAL A 220 -8.35 -9.67 -8.12
C VAL A 220 -7.93 -10.63 -9.24
N CYS A 221 -8.01 -11.93 -9.00
CA CYS A 221 -7.67 -12.94 -10.00
C CYS A 221 -8.57 -12.83 -11.24
N ARG A 222 -9.87 -12.62 -11.05
CA ARG A 222 -10.81 -12.42 -12.16
C ARG A 222 -10.48 -11.19 -13.00
N GLU A 223 -10.21 -10.05 -12.35
CA GLU A 223 -9.92 -8.80 -13.07
C GLU A 223 -8.57 -8.87 -13.82
N LEU A 224 -7.60 -9.64 -13.32
CA LEU A 224 -6.31 -9.91 -13.97
C LEU A 224 -6.33 -11.14 -14.91
N GLY A 225 -7.45 -11.83 -15.05
CA GLY A 225 -7.53 -13.03 -15.87
C GLY A 225 -6.68 -14.21 -15.38
N LEU A 226 -6.37 -14.26 -14.08
CA LEU A 226 -5.57 -15.30 -13.46
C LEU A 226 -6.46 -16.49 -13.04
N GLU A 227 -6.07 -17.68 -13.44
CA GLU A 227 -6.70 -18.93 -12.96
C GLU A 227 -5.91 -19.46 -11.77
N THR A 228 -6.48 -19.36 -10.59
CA THR A 228 -5.87 -19.82 -9.35
C THR A 228 -6.83 -20.65 -8.52
N PRO A 229 -6.35 -21.63 -7.73
CA PRO A 229 -7.18 -22.31 -6.76
C PRO A 229 -7.64 -21.32 -5.66
N LYS A 230 -8.68 -21.69 -4.93
CA LYS A 230 -9.09 -20.92 -3.75
C LYS A 230 -7.96 -20.90 -2.72
N PRO A 231 -7.77 -19.79 -1.99
CA PRO A 231 -6.77 -19.70 -0.94
C PRO A 231 -6.96 -20.78 0.13
N GLU A 232 -5.87 -21.45 0.50
CA GLU A 232 -5.84 -22.37 1.64
C GLU A 232 -5.47 -21.57 2.90
N LEU A 233 -6.42 -21.38 3.80
CA LEU A 233 -6.29 -20.52 4.97
C LEU A 233 -6.37 -21.29 6.30
N THR A 234 -6.33 -22.60 6.30
CA THR A 234 -6.52 -23.42 7.51
C THR A 234 -5.49 -23.10 8.60
N GLU A 235 -4.21 -23.02 8.25
CA GLU A 235 -3.16 -22.70 9.21
C GLU A 235 -3.29 -21.26 9.71
N TRP A 236 -3.66 -20.34 8.85
CA TRP A 236 -3.91 -18.95 9.22
C TRP A 236 -5.07 -18.80 10.21
N ILE A 237 -6.16 -19.50 9.97
CA ILE A 237 -7.32 -19.56 10.89
C ILE A 237 -6.87 -20.10 12.25
N GLN A 238 -6.12 -21.19 12.30
CA GLN A 238 -5.62 -21.78 13.54
C GLN A 238 -4.71 -20.82 14.32
N MET A 239 -3.87 -20.06 13.59
CA MET A 239 -3.02 -19.03 14.20
C MET A 239 -3.88 -17.93 14.85
N VAL A 240 -4.87 -17.41 14.14
CA VAL A 240 -5.78 -16.39 14.67
C VAL A 240 -6.56 -16.89 15.88
N GLU A 241 -7.04 -18.13 15.86
CA GLU A 241 -7.70 -18.75 17.01
C GLU A 241 -6.77 -18.87 18.23
N LYS A 242 -5.50 -19.23 18.04
CA LYS A 242 -4.51 -19.24 19.12
C LYS A 242 -4.31 -17.85 19.71
N ILE A 243 -4.24 -16.81 18.91
CA ILE A 243 -4.10 -15.43 19.36
C ILE A 243 -5.32 -15.03 20.19
N ARG A 244 -6.53 -15.29 19.71
CA ARG A 244 -7.79 -14.95 20.40
C ARG A 244 -7.95 -15.67 21.75
N ASN A 245 -7.51 -16.91 21.81
CA ASN A 245 -7.65 -17.76 22.98
C ASN A 245 -6.43 -17.69 23.94
N SER A 246 -5.44 -16.85 23.64
CA SER A 246 -4.25 -16.70 24.46
C SER A 246 -4.60 -16.03 25.80
N SER A 247 -4.33 -16.74 26.90
CA SER A 247 -4.51 -16.24 28.26
C SER A 247 -3.20 -16.06 29.03
N LYS A 248 -2.08 -16.48 28.42
CA LYS A 248 -0.75 -16.35 29.03
C LYS A 248 -0.17 -14.98 28.77
N HIS A 249 0.48 -14.42 29.78
CA HIS A 249 1.16 -13.14 29.69
C HIS A 249 2.67 -13.34 29.77
N VAL A 250 3.40 -12.62 28.96
CA VAL A 250 4.86 -12.49 29.03
C VAL A 250 5.21 -11.02 29.21
N THR A 251 6.27 -10.75 29.95
CA THR A 251 6.79 -9.39 30.12
C THR A 251 8.06 -9.26 29.27
N ILE A 252 8.04 -8.32 28.33
CA ILE A 252 9.20 -7.98 27.52
C ILE A 252 9.70 -6.62 27.98
N GLY A 253 10.97 -6.55 28.39
CA GLY A 253 11.64 -5.30 28.71
C GLY A 253 12.19 -4.63 27.45
N LEU A 254 11.66 -3.47 27.10
CA LEU A 254 12.20 -2.65 26.01
C LEU A 254 13.19 -1.65 26.59
N VAL A 255 14.46 -1.77 26.22
CA VAL A 255 15.54 -0.91 26.71
C VAL A 255 16.16 -0.16 25.55
N GLY A 256 16.12 1.17 25.60
CA GLY A 256 16.68 2.00 24.51
C GLY A 256 16.65 3.48 24.83
N LYS A 257 17.27 4.27 23.98
CA LYS A 257 17.40 5.73 24.14
C LYS A 257 16.05 6.47 23.99
N TYR A 258 15.15 5.96 23.15
CA TYR A 258 13.88 6.60 22.79
C TYR A 258 12.67 5.80 23.26
N VAL A 259 12.78 5.06 24.36
CA VAL A 259 11.72 4.19 24.89
C VAL A 259 10.36 4.89 25.12
N PRO A 260 10.29 6.16 25.55
CA PRO A 260 9.01 6.84 25.77
C PRO A 260 8.26 7.25 24.49
N VAL A 261 8.78 6.94 23.31
CA VAL A 261 8.12 7.27 22.05
C VAL A 261 6.89 6.38 21.84
N SER A 262 5.77 6.99 21.51
CA SER A 262 4.45 6.36 21.52
C SER A 262 4.33 5.10 20.65
N TYR A 263 5.09 4.99 19.57
CA TYR A 263 5.06 3.79 18.70
C TYR A 263 5.93 2.64 19.21
N THR A 264 6.88 2.87 20.11
CA THR A 264 7.82 1.85 20.59
C THR A 264 7.11 0.71 21.31
N HIS A 265 6.08 1.01 22.09
CA HIS A 265 5.29 -0.02 22.80
C HIS A 265 4.22 -0.69 21.93
N LEU A 266 3.94 -0.16 20.75
CA LEU A 266 3.00 -0.78 19.81
C LEU A 266 3.67 -1.82 18.90
N ARG A 267 5.01 -1.89 18.90
CA ARG A 267 5.77 -2.62 17.90
C ARG A 267 6.79 -3.62 18.44
N ALA A 268 6.77 -3.89 19.72
CA ALA A 268 7.41 -5.06 20.27
C ALA A 268 6.61 -6.30 19.85
N HIS A 269 7.07 -6.98 18.84
CA HIS A 269 6.43 -8.18 18.29
C HIS A 269 7.17 -9.42 18.68
#